data_7767cd3c25446a8863facd648c67ddb5
#
_entry.id   7767cd3c25446a8863facd648c67ddb5
#
_cell.length_a   1.000
_cell.length_b   1.000
_cell.length_c   1.000
_cell.angle_alpha   90.00
_cell.angle_beta   90.00
_cell.angle_gamma   90.00
#
_symmetry.space_group_name_H-M   'P 1'
#
loop_
_entity.id
_entity.type
_entity.pdbx_description
1 polymer ?
#
loop_
_entity_poly.entity_id
_entity_poly.type
_entity_poly.pdbx_seq_one_letter_code
_entity_poly.pdbx_strand_id
1 'polypeptide(L)'
;DVERSRGLGDVYKRQGSDCAVIGLFGDDPNDYMAKCGAKWLHKNGVNVLCMSPGKKNYSHVNFPLERIETAIQWLKNNGNQKIGIMGMSTAGMDALVAASLFSDITLTFALTPSDFVWQGFEQGEKDGCKEWPIPGASTLSWKGEPLAYMPFIYEHPVYWQKIQEETKGSGDIERSTCLFIDSENAREHTEEEMIPVENIKGRLFLVGAEDDSFWETGKYIRRMDERLKE
;
A
#
# COMPACT_ATOMS: atom_id res chain seq x y z
N ASP A 1 23.30 -12.99 0.70
CA ASP A 1 23.82 -12.02 1.66
C ASP A 1 22.77 -10.95 1.90
N VAL A 2 22.49 -10.65 3.16
CA VAL A 2 21.61 -9.56 3.58
C VAL A 2 22.48 -8.35 3.88
N GLU A 3 22.31 -7.27 3.14
CA GLU A 3 23.02 -6.02 3.33
C GLU A 3 22.06 -4.96 3.87
N ARG A 4 22.45 -4.25 4.94
CA ARG A 4 21.64 -3.14 5.46
C ARG A 4 21.88 -1.88 4.64
N SER A 5 20.85 -1.40 3.98
CA SER A 5 20.87 -0.18 3.16
C SER A 5 20.69 1.08 4.00
N ARG A 6 21.62 1.44 4.89
CA ARG A 6 21.69 2.73 5.61
C ARG A 6 20.33 3.42 5.87
N GLY A 7 19.34 2.68 6.41
CA GLY A 7 18.03 3.22 6.78
C GLY A 7 16.93 3.14 5.71
N LEU A 8 17.19 2.59 4.53
CA LEU A 8 16.16 2.37 3.50
C LEU A 8 15.36 1.09 3.72
N GLY A 9 15.95 0.04 4.32
CA GLY A 9 15.32 -1.25 4.53
C GLY A 9 16.31 -2.42 4.42
N ASP A 10 15.81 -3.64 4.49
CA ASP A 10 16.61 -4.85 4.30
C ASP A 10 16.79 -5.17 2.81
N VAL A 11 18.02 -5.43 2.39
CA VAL A 11 18.36 -5.74 1.00
C VAL A 11 18.85 -7.17 0.87
N TYR A 12 18.24 -7.90 -0.05
CA TYR A 12 18.65 -9.24 -0.47
C TYR A 12 19.23 -9.15 -1.87
N LYS A 13 20.57 -9.25 -1.98
CA LYS A 13 21.28 -9.17 -3.27
C LYS A 13 21.57 -10.56 -3.82
N ARG A 14 21.40 -10.72 -5.14
CA ARG A 14 21.84 -11.88 -5.91
C ARG A 14 22.88 -11.46 -6.95
N GLN A 15 24.01 -12.16 -6.98
CA GLN A 15 25.03 -11.92 -7.99
C GLN A 15 24.49 -12.16 -9.41
N GLY A 16 24.72 -11.22 -10.32
CA GLY A 16 24.33 -11.34 -11.73
C GLY A 16 22.87 -10.99 -12.06
N SER A 17 22.05 -10.57 -11.09
CA SER A 17 20.70 -10.07 -11.36
C SER A 17 20.73 -8.56 -11.61
N ASP A 18 20.10 -8.13 -12.70
CA ASP A 18 19.84 -6.70 -13.04
C ASP A 18 18.39 -6.28 -12.68
N CYS A 19 17.63 -7.20 -12.08
CA CYS A 19 16.25 -6.99 -11.68
C CYS A 19 16.14 -6.86 -10.17
N ALA A 20 15.37 -5.86 -9.72
CA ALA A 20 15.07 -5.67 -8.31
C ALA A 20 13.57 -5.43 -8.09
N VAL A 21 13.09 -5.77 -6.91
CA VAL A 21 11.74 -5.43 -6.44
C VAL A 21 11.85 -4.66 -5.13
N ILE A 22 11.16 -3.53 -5.08
CA ILE A 22 10.86 -2.83 -3.83
C ILE A 22 9.63 -3.51 -3.23
N GLY A 23 9.82 -4.23 -2.14
CA GLY A 23 8.72 -4.89 -1.42
C GLY A 23 8.22 -3.98 -0.31
N LEU A 24 6.99 -3.51 -0.44
CA LEU A 24 6.28 -2.80 0.62
C LEU A 24 5.53 -3.84 1.45
N PHE A 25 6.20 -4.40 2.44
CA PHE A 25 5.67 -5.47 3.25
C PHE A 25 5.40 -4.99 4.67
N GLY A 26 4.14 -4.99 5.04
CA GLY A 26 3.71 -4.79 6.42
C GLY A 26 4.29 -3.54 7.09
N ASP A 27 4.34 -3.54 8.42
CA ASP A 27 4.72 -2.38 9.21
C ASP A 27 6.12 -2.49 9.78
N ASP A 28 6.72 -3.66 9.72
CA ASP A 28 8.07 -3.91 10.19
C ASP A 28 8.80 -4.82 9.17
N PRO A 29 9.96 -4.39 8.63
CA PRO A 29 10.80 -5.24 7.78
C PRO A 29 11.29 -6.50 8.51
N ASN A 30 11.14 -6.57 9.82
CA ASN A 30 11.34 -7.79 10.61
C ASN A 30 10.10 -8.69 10.64
N ASP A 31 8.97 -8.27 10.11
CA ASP A 31 7.77 -9.06 10.00
C ASP A 31 8.06 -10.38 9.27
N TYR A 32 7.44 -11.44 9.76
CA TYR A 32 7.57 -12.79 9.18
C TYR A 32 7.14 -12.81 7.70
N MET A 33 6.06 -12.13 7.34
CA MET A 33 5.55 -12.05 5.97
C MET A 33 6.56 -11.33 5.05
N ALA A 34 7.12 -10.21 5.49
CA ALA A 34 8.15 -9.48 4.77
C ALA A 34 9.38 -10.37 4.50
N LYS A 35 9.85 -11.07 5.52
CA LYS A 35 10.99 -11.99 5.41
C LYS A 35 10.71 -13.18 4.48
N CYS A 36 9.50 -13.73 4.52
CA CYS A 36 9.12 -14.84 3.63
C CYS A 36 9.03 -14.36 2.18
N GLY A 37 8.37 -13.23 1.92
CA GLY A 37 8.24 -12.64 0.59
C GLY A 37 9.61 -12.29 -0.01
N ALA A 38 10.47 -11.62 0.77
CA ALA A 38 11.81 -11.28 0.34
C ALA A 38 12.67 -12.51 0.02
N LYS A 39 12.64 -13.53 0.87
CA LYS A 39 13.37 -14.78 0.63
C LYS A 39 12.86 -15.51 -0.59
N TRP A 40 11.55 -15.53 -0.80
CA TRP A 40 10.95 -16.18 -1.97
C TRP A 40 11.36 -15.48 -3.27
N LEU A 41 11.27 -14.15 -3.34
CA LEU A 41 11.71 -13.37 -4.50
C LEU A 41 13.20 -13.55 -4.76
N HIS A 42 14.02 -13.46 -3.73
CA HIS A 42 15.45 -13.65 -3.83
C HIS A 42 15.83 -15.05 -4.34
N LYS A 43 15.15 -16.09 -3.86
CA LYS A 43 15.34 -17.47 -4.34
C LYS A 43 14.98 -17.61 -5.82
N ASN A 44 14.03 -16.82 -6.32
CA ASN A 44 13.62 -16.79 -7.72
C ASN A 44 14.45 -15.81 -8.60
N GLY A 45 15.57 -15.34 -8.12
CA GLY A 45 16.55 -14.63 -8.94
C GLY A 45 16.43 -13.12 -8.95
N VAL A 46 15.61 -12.54 -8.08
CA VAL A 46 15.36 -11.11 -8.01
C VAL A 46 16.07 -10.51 -6.81
N ASN A 47 16.70 -9.35 -6.97
CA ASN A 47 17.14 -8.54 -5.85
C ASN A 47 15.91 -7.95 -5.14
N VAL A 48 15.93 -7.86 -3.83
CA VAL A 48 14.79 -7.35 -3.06
C VAL A 48 15.25 -6.28 -2.10
N LEU A 49 14.58 -5.15 -2.12
CA LEU A 49 14.69 -4.11 -1.10
C LEU A 49 13.36 -4.04 -0.37
N CYS A 50 13.33 -4.46 0.90
CA CYS A 50 12.13 -4.38 1.73
C CYS A 50 12.05 -3.03 2.41
N MET A 51 10.88 -2.41 2.31
CA MET A 51 10.54 -1.17 3.01
C MET A 51 9.21 -1.35 3.75
N SER A 52 9.06 -0.67 4.86
CA SER A 52 7.79 -0.59 5.57
C SER A 52 7.23 0.83 5.44
N PRO A 53 6.07 1.02 4.78
CA PRO A 53 5.38 2.30 4.76
C PRO A 53 4.67 2.58 6.08
N GLY A 54 4.26 1.54 6.81
CA GLY A 54 3.64 1.65 8.12
C GLY A 54 4.65 1.79 9.27
N LYS A 55 4.12 2.08 10.45
CA LYS A 55 4.84 2.04 11.71
C LYS A 55 4.53 0.73 12.45
N LYS A 56 5.23 0.49 13.53
CA LYS A 56 5.13 -0.74 14.35
C LYS A 56 3.71 -1.16 14.77
N ASN A 57 2.78 -0.22 14.81
CA ASN A 57 1.37 -0.41 15.22
C ASN A 57 0.41 -0.35 14.04
N TYR A 58 0.82 -0.73 12.85
CA TYR A 58 0.04 -0.64 11.59
C TYR A 58 -0.44 0.78 11.24
N SER A 59 0.19 1.81 11.79
CA SER A 59 -0.15 3.20 11.46
C SER A 59 0.42 3.59 10.11
N HIS A 60 -0.42 4.22 9.28
CA HIS A 60 -0.04 4.78 7.99
C HIS A 60 -0.31 6.29 8.02
N VAL A 61 0.73 7.07 8.22
CA VAL A 61 0.62 8.53 8.39
C VAL A 61 1.74 9.23 7.63
N ASN A 62 1.38 9.90 6.55
CA ASN A 62 2.28 10.74 5.74
C ASN A 62 3.60 10.04 5.39
N PHE A 63 3.54 8.78 4.93
CA PHE A 63 4.75 8.10 4.50
C PHE A 63 5.37 8.85 3.31
N PRO A 64 6.62 9.33 3.41
CA PRO A 64 7.21 10.15 2.37
C PRO A 64 7.62 9.31 1.17
N LEU A 65 7.03 9.60 0.01
CA LEU A 65 7.33 8.93 -1.26
C LEU A 65 8.78 9.13 -1.72
N GLU A 66 9.47 10.15 -1.21
CA GLU A 66 10.90 10.37 -1.39
C GLU A 66 11.74 9.18 -0.92
N ARG A 67 11.24 8.39 0.02
CA ARG A 67 11.94 7.17 0.43
C ARG A 67 11.93 6.12 -0.67
N ILE A 68 10.83 6.02 -1.42
CA ILE A 68 10.74 5.12 -2.59
C ILE A 68 11.63 5.66 -3.71
N GLU A 69 11.62 6.96 -3.98
CA GLU A 69 12.52 7.60 -4.95
C GLU A 69 13.98 7.30 -4.61
N THR A 70 14.37 7.48 -3.34
CA THR A 70 15.73 7.17 -2.87
C THR A 70 16.06 5.69 -3.04
N ALA A 71 15.11 4.79 -2.80
CA ALA A 71 15.28 3.35 -3.01
C ALA A 71 15.50 3.02 -4.49
N ILE A 72 14.76 3.63 -5.40
CA ILE A 72 14.92 3.50 -6.84
C ILE A 72 16.33 3.93 -7.25
N GLN A 73 16.78 5.11 -6.82
CA GLN A 73 18.12 5.62 -7.14
C GLN A 73 19.22 4.71 -6.59
N TRP A 74 19.03 4.23 -5.35
CA TRP A 74 19.98 3.30 -4.74
C TRP A 74 20.06 1.99 -5.53
N LEU A 75 18.95 1.42 -5.96
CA LEU A 75 18.90 0.20 -6.77
C LEU A 75 19.59 0.39 -8.13
N LYS A 76 19.32 1.51 -8.80
CA LYS A 76 19.98 1.87 -10.08
C LYS A 76 21.50 1.98 -9.92
N ASN A 77 21.95 2.67 -8.88
CA ASN A 77 23.39 2.84 -8.57
C ASN A 77 24.06 1.51 -8.18
N ASN A 78 23.30 0.51 -7.79
CA ASN A 78 23.75 -0.85 -7.50
C ASN A 78 23.53 -1.84 -8.66
N GLY A 79 23.36 -1.34 -9.88
CA GLY A 79 23.37 -2.11 -11.12
C GLY A 79 22.02 -2.73 -11.51
N ASN A 80 20.92 -2.35 -10.84
CA ASN A 80 19.61 -2.84 -11.22
C ASN A 80 18.98 -1.92 -12.28
N GLN A 81 18.65 -2.48 -13.43
CA GLN A 81 18.06 -1.75 -14.57
C GLN A 81 16.54 -1.91 -14.63
N LYS A 82 16.01 -3.01 -14.10
CA LYS A 82 14.58 -3.31 -14.05
C LYS A 82 14.14 -3.29 -12.61
N ILE A 83 13.29 -2.33 -12.28
CA ILE A 83 12.81 -2.12 -10.91
C ILE A 83 11.31 -2.35 -10.89
N GLY A 84 10.88 -3.32 -10.09
CA GLY A 84 9.49 -3.54 -9.76
C GLY A 84 9.16 -2.99 -8.37
N ILE A 85 7.88 -2.80 -8.13
CA ILE A 85 7.33 -2.52 -6.80
C ILE A 85 6.17 -3.45 -6.52
N MET A 86 6.03 -3.88 -5.28
CA MET A 86 4.90 -4.70 -4.86
C MET A 86 4.44 -4.35 -3.45
N GLY A 87 3.14 -4.46 -3.24
CA GLY A 87 2.51 -4.28 -1.93
C GLY A 87 1.15 -4.94 -1.85
N MET A 88 0.62 -5.04 -0.64
CA MET A 88 -0.69 -5.59 -0.36
C MET A 88 -1.51 -4.62 0.49
N SER A 89 -2.83 -4.54 0.26
CA SER A 89 -3.74 -3.67 1.01
C SER A 89 -3.29 -2.21 0.92
N THR A 90 -3.14 -1.49 2.02
CA THR A 90 -2.60 -0.11 2.04
C THR A 90 -1.25 -0.02 1.33
N ALA A 91 -0.35 -0.97 1.54
CA ALA A 91 0.93 -0.99 0.82
C ALA A 91 0.76 -1.29 -0.69
N GLY A 92 -0.31 -1.96 -1.10
CA GLY A 92 -0.69 -2.11 -2.52
C GLY A 92 -1.11 -0.78 -3.14
N MET A 93 -1.89 0.00 -2.42
CA MET A 93 -2.23 1.39 -2.75
C MET A 93 -0.96 2.25 -2.87
N ASP A 94 -0.05 2.18 -1.88
CA ASP A 94 1.21 2.92 -1.88
C ASP A 94 2.08 2.56 -3.11
N ALA A 95 2.08 1.28 -3.51
CA ALA A 95 2.81 0.82 -4.70
C ALA A 95 2.24 1.42 -5.99
N LEU A 96 0.92 1.54 -6.10
CA LEU A 96 0.25 2.16 -7.25
C LEU A 96 0.58 3.65 -7.34
N VAL A 97 0.49 4.38 -6.23
CA VAL A 97 0.84 5.81 -6.18
C VAL A 97 2.30 6.02 -6.56
N ALA A 98 3.21 5.22 -6.01
CA ALA A 98 4.62 5.31 -6.37
C ALA A 98 4.86 5.04 -7.86
N ALA A 99 4.20 4.03 -8.43
CA ALA A 99 4.35 3.70 -9.85
C ALA A 99 3.75 4.76 -10.77
N SER A 100 2.70 5.45 -10.37
CA SER A 100 2.12 6.57 -11.14
C SER A 100 3.03 7.80 -11.14
N LEU A 101 3.87 7.96 -10.10
CA LEU A 101 4.76 9.09 -9.93
C LEU A 101 6.16 8.82 -10.52
N PHE A 102 6.68 7.58 -10.39
CA PHE A 102 8.05 7.24 -10.76
C PHE A 102 8.10 6.31 -11.99
N SER A 103 8.38 6.88 -13.15
CA SER A 103 8.46 6.13 -14.42
C SER A 103 9.59 5.10 -14.48
N ASP A 104 10.53 5.12 -13.56
CA ASP A 104 11.58 4.10 -13.40
C ASP A 104 11.03 2.74 -12.91
N ILE A 105 9.81 2.72 -12.38
CA ILE A 105 9.14 1.48 -11.98
C ILE A 105 8.57 0.80 -13.23
N THR A 106 9.14 -0.35 -13.57
CA THR A 106 8.80 -1.09 -14.81
C THR A 106 7.79 -2.21 -14.60
N LEU A 107 7.49 -2.54 -13.35
CA LEU A 107 6.53 -3.56 -12.94
C LEU A 107 5.90 -3.17 -11.61
N THR A 108 4.59 -3.17 -11.55
CA THR A 108 3.82 -2.95 -10.32
C THR A 108 2.94 -4.16 -10.05
N PHE A 109 3.01 -4.67 -8.83
CA PHE A 109 2.17 -5.75 -8.37
C PHE A 109 1.42 -5.30 -7.11
N ALA A 110 0.13 -5.01 -7.26
CA ALA A 110 -0.73 -4.55 -6.18
C ALA A 110 -1.78 -5.62 -5.83
N LEU A 111 -1.68 -6.13 -4.61
CA LEU A 111 -2.61 -7.11 -4.06
C LEU A 111 -3.65 -6.38 -3.22
N THR A 112 -4.91 -6.64 -3.48
CA THR A 112 -6.05 -6.07 -2.76
C THR A 112 -5.90 -4.56 -2.49
N PRO A 113 -5.54 -3.73 -3.51
CA PRO A 113 -5.35 -2.30 -3.33
C PRO A 113 -6.67 -1.54 -3.27
N SER A 114 -6.62 -0.30 -2.78
CA SER A 114 -7.63 0.73 -3.07
C SER A 114 -7.26 1.49 -4.35
N ASP A 115 -8.24 2.12 -4.98
CA ASP A 115 -8.08 3.12 -6.05
C ASP A 115 -8.10 4.56 -5.54
N PHE A 116 -8.31 4.75 -4.24
CA PHE A 116 -8.13 6.02 -3.53
C PHE A 116 -6.87 6.01 -2.68
N VAL A 117 -6.27 7.18 -2.52
CA VAL A 117 -5.41 7.45 -1.36
C VAL A 117 -6.34 7.69 -0.17
N TRP A 118 -6.10 7.04 0.94
CA TRP A 118 -6.92 7.18 2.13
C TRP A 118 -6.32 8.14 3.15
N GLN A 119 -7.18 8.70 4.02
CA GLN A 119 -6.76 9.46 5.18
C GLN A 119 -5.73 8.68 6.01
N GLY A 120 -4.74 9.37 6.55
CA GLY A 120 -3.79 8.78 7.48
C GLY A 120 -4.49 8.28 8.75
N PHE A 121 -4.05 7.12 9.23
CA PHE A 121 -4.67 6.47 10.38
C PHE A 121 -3.64 5.82 11.30
N GLU A 122 -4.02 5.66 12.55
CA GLU A 122 -3.34 4.83 13.53
C GLU A 122 -4.21 3.64 13.87
N GLN A 123 -3.58 2.53 14.23
CA GLN A 123 -4.33 1.41 14.78
C GLN A 123 -4.77 1.74 16.20
N GLY A 124 -6.08 1.64 16.44
CA GLY A 124 -6.65 1.84 17.76
C GLY A 124 -6.39 0.64 18.67
N GLU A 125 -5.44 0.79 19.59
CA GLU A 125 -5.12 -0.27 20.56
C GLU A 125 -6.18 -0.40 21.68
N LYS A 126 -6.97 0.66 21.89
CA LYS A 126 -7.83 0.75 23.10
C LYS A 126 -9.13 -0.04 23.02
N ASP A 127 -9.61 -0.31 21.81
CA ASP A 127 -10.93 -0.90 21.61
C ASP A 127 -11.00 -1.83 20.38
N GLY A 128 -9.84 -2.15 19.80
CA GLY A 128 -9.72 -3.05 18.66
C GLY A 128 -10.03 -2.41 17.31
N CYS A 129 -10.40 -1.14 17.26
CA CYS A 129 -10.55 -0.43 16.00
C CYS A 129 -9.20 -0.30 15.31
N LYS A 130 -9.11 -0.74 14.06
CA LYS A 130 -7.85 -0.77 13.32
C LYS A 130 -7.52 0.55 12.66
N GLU A 131 -8.53 1.29 12.21
CA GLU A 131 -8.34 2.55 11.50
C GLU A 131 -8.84 3.72 12.35
N TRP A 132 -7.94 4.31 13.12
CA TRP A 132 -8.22 5.55 13.83
C TRP A 132 -7.73 6.74 12.98
N PRO A 133 -8.64 7.48 12.32
CA PRO A 133 -8.25 8.54 11.39
C PRO A 133 -7.52 9.68 12.09
N ILE A 134 -6.48 10.18 11.44
CA ILE A 134 -5.71 11.33 11.91
C ILE A 134 -6.14 12.58 11.12
N PRO A 135 -6.72 13.59 11.76
CA PRO A 135 -7.14 14.80 11.07
C PRO A 135 -5.98 15.48 10.33
N GLY A 136 -6.20 15.84 9.07
CA GLY A 136 -5.22 16.54 8.24
C GLY A 136 -4.04 15.70 7.75
N ALA A 137 -4.02 14.40 8.04
CA ALA A 137 -2.99 13.50 7.55
C ALA A 137 -3.51 12.62 6.41
N SER A 138 -2.66 12.38 5.43
CA SER A 138 -2.81 11.33 4.42
C SER A 138 -2.04 10.07 4.83
N THR A 139 -2.28 8.95 4.21
CA THR A 139 -1.37 7.79 4.31
C THR A 139 -0.01 8.11 3.71
N LEU A 140 0.02 8.92 2.66
CA LEU A 140 1.22 9.28 1.89
C LEU A 140 1.48 10.78 1.89
N SER A 141 2.76 11.16 1.73
CA SER A 141 3.18 12.53 1.47
C SER A 141 4.16 12.62 0.31
N TRP A 142 4.19 13.77 -0.34
CA TRP A 142 5.16 14.10 -1.39
C TRP A 142 5.63 15.54 -1.22
N LYS A 143 6.95 15.75 -1.26
CA LYS A 143 7.61 17.06 -1.03
C LYS A 143 7.23 17.73 0.29
N GLY A 144 7.02 16.89 1.31
CA GLY A 144 6.66 17.33 2.65
C GLY A 144 5.18 17.63 2.87
N GLU A 145 4.34 17.54 1.82
CA GLU A 145 2.90 17.79 1.91
C GLU A 145 2.11 16.48 1.83
N PRO A 146 1.05 16.32 2.64
CA PRO A 146 0.12 15.21 2.49
C PRO A 146 -0.48 15.16 1.08
N LEU A 147 -0.63 13.98 0.49
CA LEU A 147 -1.40 13.84 -0.75
C LEU A 147 -2.88 14.08 -0.48
N ALA A 148 -3.64 14.49 -1.50
CA ALA A 148 -5.09 14.47 -1.44
C ALA A 148 -5.57 13.05 -1.11
N TYR A 149 -6.61 12.92 -0.31
CA TYR A 149 -7.06 11.64 0.22
C TYR A 149 -8.57 11.58 0.46
N MET A 150 -9.12 10.38 0.36
CA MET A 150 -10.48 10.08 0.79
C MET A 150 -10.53 10.08 2.33
N PRO A 151 -11.31 10.97 2.97
CA PRO A 151 -11.42 10.99 4.42
C PRO A 151 -12.31 9.87 4.93
N PHE A 152 -11.98 9.32 6.10
CA PHE A 152 -12.87 8.45 6.83
C PHE A 152 -13.95 9.25 7.57
N ILE A 153 -15.18 8.74 7.57
CA ILE A 153 -16.28 9.28 8.38
C ILE A 153 -16.40 8.58 9.74
N TYR A 154 -15.29 8.02 10.22
CA TYR A 154 -15.26 7.25 11.46
C TYR A 154 -15.64 8.09 12.68
N GLU A 155 -16.67 7.64 13.38
CA GLU A 155 -17.07 8.17 14.70
C GLU A 155 -17.14 7.03 15.70
N HIS A 156 -16.28 7.07 16.71
CA HIS A 156 -16.30 6.11 17.80
C HIS A 156 -17.37 6.52 18.85
N PRO A 157 -18.14 5.58 19.44
CA PRO A 157 -18.11 4.13 19.25
C PRO A 157 -19.04 3.61 18.13
N VAL A 158 -19.73 4.48 17.40
CA VAL A 158 -20.79 4.09 16.45
C VAL A 158 -20.24 3.16 15.36
N TYR A 159 -19.15 3.54 14.72
CA TYR A 159 -18.56 2.70 13.66
C TYR A 159 -17.94 1.41 14.21
N TRP A 160 -17.38 1.46 15.42
CA TRP A 160 -16.92 0.25 16.08
C TRP A 160 -18.05 -0.77 16.27
N GLN A 161 -19.24 -0.33 16.69
CA GLN A 161 -20.41 -1.18 16.81
C GLN A 161 -20.86 -1.74 15.46
N LYS A 162 -20.89 -0.92 14.40
CA LYS A 162 -21.19 -1.38 13.03
C LYS A 162 -20.22 -2.48 12.58
N ILE A 163 -18.93 -2.29 12.76
CA ILE A 163 -17.88 -3.27 12.43
C ILE A 163 -18.11 -4.58 13.21
N GLN A 164 -18.42 -4.48 14.50
CA GLN A 164 -18.74 -5.66 15.32
C GLN A 164 -19.99 -6.40 14.82
N GLU A 165 -21.01 -5.68 14.37
CA GLU A 165 -22.23 -6.27 13.81
C GLU A 165 -21.97 -6.91 12.45
N GLU A 166 -21.21 -6.27 11.57
CA GLU A 166 -20.81 -6.81 10.27
C GLU A 166 -19.97 -8.10 10.45
N THR A 167 -19.11 -8.14 11.46
CA THR A 167 -18.26 -9.28 11.78
C THR A 167 -19.05 -10.47 12.34
N LYS A 168 -20.20 -10.23 12.99
CA LYS A 168 -21.04 -11.30 13.51
C LYS A 168 -21.54 -12.21 12.38
N GLY A 169 -21.29 -13.50 12.53
CA GLY A 169 -21.71 -14.50 11.54
C GLY A 169 -20.71 -14.76 10.42
N SER A 170 -19.62 -14.02 10.37
CA SER A 170 -18.52 -14.25 9.41
C SER A 170 -17.45 -15.24 9.91
N GLY A 171 -17.69 -15.90 11.03
CA GLY A 171 -16.68 -16.73 11.69
C GLY A 171 -15.64 -15.87 12.41
N ASP A 172 -14.34 -16.21 12.24
CA ASP A 172 -13.24 -15.47 12.86
C ASP A 172 -12.69 -14.34 11.97
N ILE A 173 -13.39 -14.00 10.86
CA ILE A 173 -12.96 -12.98 9.92
C ILE A 173 -13.60 -11.65 10.30
N GLU A 174 -12.80 -10.70 10.73
CA GLU A 174 -13.24 -9.32 10.94
C GLU A 174 -13.66 -8.67 9.62
N ARG A 175 -14.82 -8.01 9.64
CA ARG A 175 -15.33 -7.25 8.49
C ARG A 175 -15.44 -5.78 8.85
N SER A 176 -14.85 -4.93 8.01
CA SER A 176 -14.87 -3.48 8.19
C SER A 176 -15.27 -2.72 6.91
N THR A 177 -15.91 -3.42 5.97
CA THR A 177 -16.30 -2.84 4.67
C THR A 177 -17.23 -1.64 4.82
N CYS A 178 -18.10 -1.64 5.86
CA CYS A 178 -19.00 -0.54 6.13
C CYS A 178 -18.29 0.82 6.29
N LEU A 179 -17.11 0.85 6.92
CA LEU A 179 -16.37 2.10 7.10
C LEU A 179 -15.94 2.71 5.76
N PHE A 180 -15.41 1.89 4.86
CA PHE A 180 -14.92 2.33 3.55
C PHE A 180 -16.07 2.70 2.62
N ILE A 181 -17.14 1.89 2.57
CA ILE A 181 -18.34 2.14 1.78
C ILE A 181 -19.01 3.44 2.22
N ASP A 182 -19.25 3.60 3.52
CA ASP A 182 -19.91 4.79 4.04
C ASP A 182 -19.05 6.06 3.84
N SER A 183 -17.73 5.94 3.97
CA SER A 183 -16.81 7.06 3.72
C SER A 183 -16.84 7.49 2.25
N GLU A 184 -16.82 6.55 1.32
CA GLU A 184 -16.91 6.83 -0.11
C GLU A 184 -18.27 7.45 -0.50
N ASN A 185 -19.36 7.01 0.13
CA ASN A 185 -20.71 7.50 -0.13
C ASN A 185 -21.06 8.82 0.59
N ALA A 186 -20.26 9.26 1.53
CA ALA A 186 -20.55 10.46 2.34
C ALA A 186 -20.50 11.77 1.54
N ARG A 187 -19.76 11.79 0.43
CA ARG A 187 -19.61 12.94 -0.45
C ARG A 187 -19.10 12.52 -1.83
N GLU A 188 -19.17 13.42 -2.78
CA GLU A 188 -18.43 13.25 -4.04
C GLU A 188 -16.92 13.32 -3.78
N HIS A 189 -16.17 12.43 -4.41
CA HIS A 189 -14.72 12.45 -4.41
C HIS A 189 -14.16 13.38 -5.48
N THR A 190 -12.91 13.79 -5.33
CA THR A 190 -12.18 14.55 -6.35
C THR A 190 -11.20 13.63 -7.09
N GLU A 191 -10.81 14.05 -8.31
CA GLU A 191 -9.82 13.30 -9.09
C GLU A 191 -8.46 13.22 -8.38
N GLU A 192 -8.09 14.22 -7.60
CA GLU A 192 -6.83 14.25 -6.87
C GLU A 192 -6.75 13.21 -5.74
N GLU A 193 -7.90 12.73 -5.27
CA GLU A 193 -7.99 11.67 -4.25
C GLU A 193 -7.84 10.28 -4.85
N MET A 194 -8.12 10.14 -6.15
CA MET A 194 -7.97 8.90 -6.89
C MET A 194 -6.52 8.68 -7.32
N ILE A 195 -6.12 7.41 -7.37
CA ILE A 195 -4.79 7.05 -7.86
C ILE A 195 -4.77 7.15 -9.39
N PRO A 196 -3.90 7.98 -9.99
CA PRO A 196 -3.85 8.14 -11.45
C PRO A 196 -3.13 6.96 -12.11
N VAL A 197 -3.77 5.79 -12.14
CA VAL A 197 -3.19 4.54 -12.65
C VAL A 197 -2.81 4.62 -14.13
N GLU A 198 -3.46 5.47 -14.92
CA GLU A 198 -3.16 5.79 -16.32
C GLU A 198 -1.76 6.41 -16.51
N ASN A 199 -1.18 6.96 -15.46
CA ASN A 199 0.19 7.49 -15.49
C ASN A 199 1.26 6.41 -15.31
N ILE A 200 0.89 5.19 -14.91
CA ILE A 200 1.83 4.07 -14.72
C ILE A 200 2.40 3.65 -16.07
N LYS A 201 3.72 3.72 -16.22
CA LYS A 201 4.42 3.40 -17.49
C LYS A 201 4.86 1.95 -17.59
N GLY A 202 4.99 1.26 -16.46
CA GLY A 202 5.37 -0.13 -16.37
C GLY A 202 4.19 -1.10 -16.57
N ARG A 203 4.50 -2.39 -16.50
CA ARG A 203 3.44 -3.42 -16.44
C ARG A 203 2.75 -3.37 -15.09
N LEU A 204 1.44 -3.51 -15.10
CA LEU A 204 0.60 -3.47 -13.91
C LEU A 204 -0.13 -4.80 -13.73
N PHE A 205 -0.04 -5.37 -12.52
CA PHE A 205 -0.82 -6.51 -12.08
C PHE A 205 -1.65 -6.09 -10.88
N LEU A 206 -2.97 -6.14 -11.04
CA LEU A 206 -3.95 -5.89 -10.00
C LEU A 206 -4.59 -7.22 -9.61
N VAL A 207 -4.57 -7.54 -8.34
CA VAL A 207 -5.18 -8.75 -7.79
C VAL A 207 -6.08 -8.37 -6.63
N GLY A 208 -7.35 -8.72 -6.69
CA GLY A 208 -8.35 -8.46 -5.66
C GLY A 208 -9.19 -9.68 -5.37
N ALA A 209 -10.01 -9.59 -4.34
CA ALA A 209 -11.02 -10.56 -3.98
C ALA A 209 -12.41 -9.94 -4.15
N GLU A 210 -13.37 -10.71 -4.70
CA GLU A 210 -14.75 -10.24 -4.82
C GLU A 210 -15.47 -10.20 -3.45
N ASP A 211 -15.06 -11.07 -2.53
CA ASP A 211 -15.56 -11.07 -1.14
C ASP A 211 -14.45 -10.64 -0.17
N ASP A 212 -13.88 -9.45 -0.41
CA ASP A 212 -12.93 -8.83 0.50
C ASP A 212 -13.64 -8.40 1.77
N SER A 213 -13.09 -8.79 2.91
CA SER A 213 -13.71 -8.49 4.21
C SER A 213 -13.34 -7.11 4.75
N PHE A 214 -12.41 -6.42 4.11
CA PHE A 214 -11.88 -5.15 4.59
C PHE A 214 -12.44 -3.96 3.79
N TRP A 215 -12.24 -3.95 2.49
CA TRP A 215 -12.74 -2.94 1.56
C TRP A 215 -13.11 -3.56 0.20
N GLU A 216 -13.75 -2.81 -0.68
CA GLU A 216 -14.31 -3.34 -1.94
C GLU A 216 -13.25 -3.47 -3.06
N THR A 217 -12.22 -4.33 -2.87
CA THR A 217 -11.13 -4.46 -3.87
C THR A 217 -11.61 -4.81 -5.28
N GLY A 218 -12.61 -5.66 -5.41
CA GLY A 218 -13.19 -5.98 -6.72
C GLY A 218 -13.75 -4.75 -7.44
N LYS A 219 -14.45 -3.87 -6.73
CA LYS A 219 -14.97 -2.59 -7.25
C LYS A 219 -13.84 -1.65 -7.64
N TYR A 220 -12.84 -1.49 -6.77
CA TYR A 220 -11.70 -0.61 -6.99
C TYR A 220 -10.90 -1.04 -8.23
N ILE A 221 -10.63 -2.33 -8.38
CA ILE A 221 -9.91 -2.85 -9.57
C ILE A 221 -10.71 -2.62 -10.84
N ARG A 222 -12.03 -2.80 -10.85
CA ARG A 222 -12.85 -2.51 -12.02
C ARG A 222 -12.77 -1.05 -12.44
N ARG A 223 -12.84 -0.09 -11.50
CA ARG A 223 -12.68 1.34 -11.80
C ARG A 223 -11.29 1.66 -12.37
N MET A 224 -10.22 1.07 -11.78
CA MET A 224 -8.86 1.23 -12.31
C MET A 224 -8.71 0.62 -13.71
N ASP A 225 -9.30 -0.54 -13.97
CA ASP A 225 -9.28 -1.19 -15.30
C ASP A 225 -10.02 -0.34 -16.36
N GLU A 226 -11.10 0.32 -15.98
CA GLU A 226 -11.82 1.26 -16.85
C GLU A 226 -10.94 2.46 -17.21
N ARG A 227 -10.29 3.10 -16.24
CA ARG A 227 -9.35 4.22 -16.47
C ARG A 227 -8.15 3.85 -17.34
N LEU A 228 -7.70 2.60 -17.28
CA LEU A 228 -6.57 2.12 -18.10
C LEU A 228 -6.94 1.87 -19.57
N LYS A 229 -8.25 1.88 -19.92
CA LYS A 229 -8.74 1.68 -21.28
C LYS A 229 -9.02 2.98 -22.03
N GLU A 230 -9.08 4.11 -21.31
CA GLU A 230 -9.23 5.45 -21.87
C GLU A 230 -7.92 5.97 -22.47
#